data_107522fae152a90b6324c7c555589673
#
_entry.id   107522fae152a90b6324c7c555589673
#
_cell.length_a   1.000
_cell.length_b   1.000
_cell.length_c   1.000
_cell.angle_alpha   90.00
_cell.angle_beta   90.00
_cell.angle_gamma   90.00
#
_symmetry.space_group_name_H-M   'P 1'
#
loop_
_entity.id
_entity.type
_entity.pdbx_description
1 polymer ?
#
loop_
_entity_poly.entity_id
_entity_poly.type
_entity_poly.pdbx_seq_one_letter_code
_entity_poly.pdbx_strand_id
1 'polypeptide(L)'
;HYGGSDTRVFNEVTETGASLIELKQVIGSKVDSSAAIIYDMENRWAMEDAKGPRNEGLFYHESVLKSYQALRKAALNVDIINMEQSLDSYKLVVAPMLYMFRSGIETKLRTFVENGGILIMTYWSGIVNETDLCYLEGTPHSLLDVFGLRSKEIDGLYEWEENSLIPIPENSLQLHTSYKCKNLCDLVQLNGAT
;
A
#
# COMPACT_ATOMS: atom_id res chain seq x y z
N HIS A 1 -36.56 2.77 -13.27
CA HIS A 1 -36.65 2.02 -12.00
C HIS A 1 -38.03 1.36 -11.87
N TYR A 2 -38.09 0.15 -11.31
CA TYR A 2 -39.35 -0.53 -11.01
C TYR A 2 -40.17 0.31 -10.01
N GLY A 3 -41.43 0.59 -10.34
CA GLY A 3 -42.31 1.44 -9.54
C GLY A 3 -42.30 2.93 -9.90
N GLY A 4 -41.44 3.37 -10.82
CA GLY A 4 -41.44 4.74 -11.35
C GLY A 4 -41.16 5.84 -10.32
N SER A 5 -41.67 7.05 -10.60
CA SER A 5 -41.40 8.26 -9.81
C SER A 5 -42.17 8.34 -8.47
N ASP A 6 -43.14 7.45 -8.24
CA ASP A 6 -43.95 7.42 -7.01
C ASP A 6 -43.34 6.49 -5.94
N THR A 7 -42.05 6.25 -5.99
CA THR A 7 -41.36 5.43 -5.01
C THR A 7 -40.55 6.25 -4.03
N ARG A 8 -40.40 5.77 -2.79
CA ARG A 8 -39.55 6.37 -1.77
C ARG A 8 -38.11 6.57 -2.32
N VAL A 9 -37.56 5.54 -2.96
CA VAL A 9 -36.18 5.58 -3.51
C VAL A 9 -36.03 6.68 -4.57
N PHE A 10 -37.04 6.85 -5.45
CA PHE A 10 -36.99 7.92 -6.45
C PHE A 10 -36.97 9.30 -5.79
N ASN A 11 -37.81 9.52 -4.79
CA ASN A 11 -37.88 10.77 -4.04
C ASN A 11 -36.55 11.06 -3.33
N GLU A 12 -35.97 10.08 -2.61
CA GLU A 12 -34.66 10.22 -1.94
C GLU A 12 -33.53 10.56 -2.92
N VAL A 13 -33.49 9.94 -4.10
CA VAL A 13 -32.50 10.27 -5.15
C VAL A 13 -32.71 11.70 -5.66
N THR A 14 -33.97 12.11 -5.84
CA THR A 14 -34.29 13.47 -6.28
C THR A 14 -33.87 14.52 -5.24
N GLU A 15 -34.15 14.30 -3.98
CA GLU A 15 -33.74 15.17 -2.88
C GLU A 15 -32.22 15.24 -2.75
N THR A 16 -31.52 14.10 -2.88
CA THR A 16 -30.05 14.06 -2.92
C THR A 16 -29.51 14.87 -4.08
N GLY A 17 -30.12 14.73 -5.27
CA GLY A 17 -29.74 15.52 -6.45
C GLY A 17 -29.91 17.02 -6.24
N ALA A 18 -31.02 17.44 -5.62
CA ALA A 18 -31.25 18.84 -5.27
C ALA A 18 -30.19 19.37 -4.28
N SER A 19 -29.87 18.63 -3.22
CA SER A 19 -28.84 18.99 -2.27
C SER A 19 -27.44 19.10 -2.90
N LEU A 20 -27.11 18.21 -3.84
CA LEU A 20 -25.85 18.30 -4.59
C LEU A 20 -25.77 19.56 -5.47
N ILE A 21 -26.89 20.02 -6.05
CA ILE A 21 -26.94 21.27 -6.82
C ILE A 21 -26.66 22.47 -5.90
N GLU A 22 -27.17 22.48 -4.68
CA GLU A 22 -26.88 23.54 -3.70
C GLU A 22 -25.40 23.59 -3.32
N LEU A 23 -24.71 22.42 -3.30
CA LEU A 23 -23.29 22.29 -2.99
C LEU A 23 -22.38 22.57 -4.18
N LYS A 24 -22.89 23.03 -5.32
CA LYS A 24 -22.10 23.29 -6.54
C LYS A 24 -20.85 24.17 -6.33
N GLN A 25 -20.87 25.05 -5.33
CA GLN A 25 -19.76 25.95 -5.00
C GLN A 25 -18.50 25.21 -4.47
N VAL A 26 -18.62 23.95 -4.01
CA VAL A 26 -17.48 23.14 -3.57
C VAL A 26 -16.94 22.24 -4.69
N ILE A 27 -17.54 22.26 -5.87
CA ILE A 27 -17.06 21.51 -7.04
C ILE A 27 -15.65 21.99 -7.40
N GLY A 28 -14.71 21.06 -7.53
CA GLY A 28 -13.30 21.34 -7.83
C GLY A 28 -12.47 21.74 -6.62
N SER A 29 -13.06 21.83 -5.42
CA SER A 29 -12.28 21.98 -4.18
C SER A 29 -11.39 20.78 -4.00
N LYS A 30 -10.15 21.03 -3.53
CA LYS A 30 -9.16 19.99 -3.22
C LYS A 30 -8.72 20.14 -1.78
N VAL A 31 -8.37 19.03 -1.18
CA VAL A 31 -7.68 19.00 0.11
C VAL A 31 -6.23 18.65 -0.19
N ASP A 32 -5.30 19.50 0.21
CA ASP A 32 -3.88 19.24 0.00
C ASP A 32 -3.44 18.06 0.87
N SER A 33 -2.81 17.09 0.24
CA SER A 33 -2.26 15.90 0.89
C SER A 33 -0.77 15.80 0.61
N SER A 34 0.03 15.71 1.67
CA SER A 34 1.47 15.47 1.56
C SER A 34 1.83 13.99 1.67
N ALA A 35 0.85 13.14 1.90
CA ALA A 35 1.00 11.69 2.00
C ALA A 35 0.07 10.97 1.02
N ALA A 36 0.54 9.86 0.46
CA ALA A 36 -0.25 8.99 -0.39
C ALA A 36 -0.07 7.53 -0.01
N ILE A 37 -1.08 6.73 -0.31
CA ILE A 37 -1.01 5.26 -0.23
C ILE A 37 -1.31 4.71 -1.62
N ILE A 38 -0.45 3.83 -2.10
CA ILE A 38 -0.67 3.14 -3.35
C ILE A 38 -1.69 2.02 -3.12
N TYR A 39 -2.81 2.10 -3.83
CA TYR A 39 -3.82 1.07 -3.93
C TYR A 39 -4.16 0.84 -5.39
N ASP A 40 -3.60 -0.22 -5.96
CA ASP A 40 -3.71 -0.53 -7.38
C ASP A 40 -4.59 -1.76 -7.59
N MET A 41 -5.53 -1.67 -8.53
CA MET A 41 -6.50 -2.74 -8.76
C MET A 41 -5.90 -3.95 -9.45
N GLU A 42 -4.91 -3.76 -10.33
CA GLU A 42 -4.23 -4.88 -10.96
C GLU A 42 -3.36 -5.63 -9.95
N ASN A 43 -2.68 -4.90 -9.06
CA ASN A 43 -1.99 -5.50 -7.92
C ASN A 43 -2.96 -6.29 -7.02
N ARG A 44 -4.14 -5.75 -6.79
CA ARG A 44 -5.18 -6.44 -6.00
C ARG A 44 -5.61 -7.74 -6.68
N TRP A 45 -5.92 -7.71 -7.97
CA TRP A 45 -6.35 -8.90 -8.70
C TRP A 45 -5.25 -9.96 -8.76
N ALA A 46 -4.00 -9.56 -9.01
CA ALA A 46 -2.86 -10.47 -8.95
C ALA A 46 -2.70 -11.11 -7.57
N MET A 47 -2.87 -10.33 -6.50
CA MET A 47 -2.84 -10.84 -5.12
C MET A 47 -3.98 -11.81 -4.79
N GLU A 48 -5.18 -11.56 -5.31
CA GLU A 48 -6.34 -12.45 -5.13
C GLU A 48 -6.17 -13.79 -5.89
N ASP A 49 -5.45 -13.76 -7.02
CA ASP A 49 -5.12 -14.96 -7.80
C ASP A 49 -3.86 -15.68 -7.30
N ALA A 50 -2.92 -14.96 -6.72
CA ALA A 50 -1.68 -15.50 -6.20
C ALA A 50 -1.94 -16.46 -5.03
N LYS A 51 -1.41 -17.67 -5.17
CA LYS A 51 -1.46 -18.71 -4.14
C LYS A 51 -0.23 -18.66 -3.24
N GLY A 52 0.09 -17.60 -2.61
CA GLY A 52 1.28 -17.46 -1.77
C GLY A 52 1.68 -18.73 -0.97
N PRO A 53 2.67 -18.73 -0.13
CA PRO A 53 3.22 -19.92 0.55
C PRO A 53 2.18 -20.77 1.28
N ARG A 54 1.05 -20.16 1.67
CA ARG A 54 -0.03 -20.83 2.42
C ARG A 54 -1.35 -20.95 1.68
N ASN A 55 -1.43 -20.51 0.42
CA ASN A 55 -2.67 -20.36 -0.35
C ASN A 55 -3.72 -19.43 0.29
N GLU A 56 -3.34 -18.63 1.29
CA GLU A 56 -4.18 -17.69 2.01
C GLU A 56 -3.32 -16.66 2.76
N GLY A 57 -3.95 -15.67 3.36
CA GLY A 57 -3.27 -14.71 4.24
C GLY A 57 -2.71 -13.48 3.52
N LEU A 58 -2.98 -13.33 2.23
CA LEU A 58 -2.58 -12.15 1.46
C LEU A 58 -3.67 -11.07 1.56
N PHE A 59 -3.70 -10.34 2.66
CA PHE A 59 -4.74 -9.36 2.99
C PHE A 59 -4.35 -7.96 2.50
N TYR A 60 -4.34 -7.75 1.17
CA TYR A 60 -3.94 -6.48 0.57
C TYR A 60 -4.82 -5.31 1.00
N HIS A 61 -6.15 -5.45 0.85
CA HIS A 61 -7.10 -4.40 1.21
C HIS A 61 -6.99 -4.00 2.68
N GLU A 62 -6.90 -4.96 3.57
CA GLU A 62 -6.74 -4.74 5.01
C GLU A 62 -5.42 -4.05 5.34
N SER A 63 -4.33 -4.38 4.64
CA SER A 63 -3.03 -3.73 4.81
C SER A 63 -3.06 -2.27 4.39
N VAL A 64 -3.72 -1.96 3.27
CA VAL A 64 -3.98 -0.58 2.83
C VAL A 64 -4.83 0.17 3.85
N LEU A 65 -5.92 -0.45 4.33
CA LEU A 65 -6.81 0.17 5.32
C LEU A 65 -6.09 0.45 6.64
N LYS A 66 -5.28 -0.47 7.13
CA LYS A 66 -4.46 -0.26 8.34
C LYS A 66 -3.47 0.89 8.17
N SER A 67 -2.81 0.97 7.02
CA SER A 67 -1.90 2.07 6.69
C SER A 67 -2.64 3.41 6.67
N TYR A 68 -3.79 3.47 6.02
CA TYR A 68 -4.65 4.65 6.00
C TYR A 68 -5.06 5.08 7.41
N GLN A 69 -5.53 4.14 8.23
CA GLN A 69 -5.92 4.42 9.62
C GLN A 69 -4.75 4.96 10.46
N ALA A 70 -3.55 4.41 10.27
CA ALA A 70 -2.35 4.88 10.98
C ALA A 70 -2.02 6.34 10.63
N LEU A 71 -2.00 6.69 9.35
CA LEU A 71 -1.74 8.05 8.89
C LEU A 71 -2.85 9.02 9.32
N ARG A 72 -4.11 8.61 9.25
CA ARG A 72 -5.24 9.44 9.73
C ARG A 72 -5.19 9.68 11.25
N LYS A 73 -4.77 8.70 12.05
CA LYS A 73 -4.52 8.88 13.50
C LYS A 73 -3.39 9.87 13.76
N ALA A 74 -2.41 9.96 12.88
CA ALA A 74 -1.36 10.99 12.92
C ALA A 74 -1.80 12.35 12.37
N ALA A 75 -3.10 12.56 12.12
CA ALA A 75 -3.71 13.77 11.58
C ALA A 75 -3.20 14.18 10.17
N LEU A 76 -2.69 13.23 9.39
CA LEU A 76 -2.28 13.49 8.01
C LEU A 76 -3.47 13.36 7.05
N ASN A 77 -3.54 14.28 6.08
CA ASN A 77 -4.38 14.08 4.89
C ASN A 77 -3.66 13.09 3.97
N VAL A 78 -4.41 12.15 3.43
CA VAL A 78 -3.87 11.02 2.68
C VAL A 78 -4.67 10.81 1.41
N ASP A 79 -4.01 10.82 0.27
CA ASP A 79 -4.61 10.42 -1.00
C ASP A 79 -4.42 8.92 -1.22
N ILE A 80 -5.41 8.29 -1.83
CA ILE A 80 -5.31 6.92 -2.33
C ILE A 80 -5.07 7.02 -3.83
N ILE A 81 -3.95 6.48 -4.28
CA ILE A 81 -3.47 6.58 -5.66
C ILE A 81 -3.18 5.21 -6.25
N ASN A 82 -3.22 5.10 -7.57
CA ASN A 82 -2.72 3.92 -8.27
C ASN A 82 -1.25 4.11 -8.70
N MET A 83 -0.64 3.08 -9.28
CA MET A 83 0.75 3.13 -9.74
C MET A 83 1.00 4.11 -10.91
N GLU A 84 -0.03 4.53 -11.63
CA GLU A 84 0.11 5.42 -12.79
C GLU A 84 0.23 6.90 -12.40
N GLN A 85 -0.34 7.30 -11.27
CA GLN A 85 -0.35 8.68 -10.81
C GLN A 85 1.05 9.19 -10.46
N SER A 86 1.25 10.52 -10.59
CA SER A 86 2.51 11.17 -10.18
C SER A 86 2.69 11.14 -8.67
N LEU A 87 3.93 11.06 -8.23
CA LEU A 87 4.32 11.14 -6.82
C LEU A 87 4.88 12.52 -6.43
N ASP A 88 5.02 13.45 -7.38
CA ASP A 88 5.77 14.69 -7.20
C ASP A 88 5.21 15.62 -6.10
N SER A 89 3.91 15.55 -5.83
CA SER A 89 3.25 16.38 -4.81
C SER A 89 3.37 15.83 -3.38
N TYR A 90 3.84 14.59 -3.23
CA TYR A 90 3.88 13.94 -1.93
C TYR A 90 5.26 13.99 -1.29
N LYS A 91 5.28 13.95 0.04
CA LYS A 91 6.50 13.79 0.87
C LYS A 91 6.63 12.38 1.41
N LEU A 92 5.50 11.70 1.58
CA LEU A 92 5.41 10.34 2.09
C LEU A 92 4.54 9.49 1.16
N VAL A 93 5.07 8.38 0.72
CA VAL A 93 4.33 7.36 -0.03
C VAL A 93 4.41 6.04 0.72
N VAL A 94 3.26 5.44 0.97
CA VAL A 94 3.16 4.10 1.56
C VAL A 94 2.69 3.14 0.47
N ALA A 95 3.43 2.07 0.27
CA ALA A 95 3.16 1.03 -0.71
C ALA A 95 2.97 -0.33 0.01
N PRO A 96 1.79 -0.59 0.60
CA PRO A 96 1.54 -1.83 1.30
C PRO A 96 1.45 -3.00 0.32
N MET A 97 2.22 -4.06 0.54
CA MET A 97 2.14 -5.29 -0.28
C MET A 97 2.03 -4.99 -1.78
N LEU A 98 2.95 -4.16 -2.30
CA LEU A 98 3.01 -3.83 -3.73
C LEU A 98 3.62 -5.02 -4.49
N TYR A 99 2.89 -6.12 -4.54
CA TYR A 99 3.29 -7.43 -5.05
C TYR A 99 3.74 -7.37 -6.52
N MET A 100 2.91 -6.74 -7.36
CA MET A 100 3.15 -6.57 -8.77
C MET A 100 3.79 -5.21 -9.05
N PHE A 101 4.93 -5.21 -9.72
CA PHE A 101 5.50 -3.99 -10.28
C PHE A 101 5.03 -3.84 -11.72
N ARG A 102 4.14 -2.88 -11.95
CA ARG A 102 3.73 -2.50 -13.30
C ARG A 102 4.82 -1.65 -13.95
N SER A 103 4.92 -1.71 -15.27
CA SER A 103 5.96 -1.02 -16.03
C SER A 103 6.15 0.44 -15.61
N GLY A 104 7.37 0.79 -15.24
CA GLY A 104 7.81 2.13 -14.86
C GLY A 104 7.60 2.51 -13.39
N ILE A 105 6.95 1.68 -12.57
CA ILE A 105 6.76 1.99 -11.14
C ILE A 105 8.10 2.02 -10.39
N GLU A 106 9.03 1.14 -10.72
CA GLU A 106 10.35 1.07 -10.08
C GLU A 106 11.13 2.37 -10.26
N THR A 107 11.15 2.89 -11.50
CA THR A 107 11.80 4.17 -11.80
C THR A 107 11.13 5.32 -11.07
N LYS A 108 9.80 5.32 -11.01
CA LYS A 108 9.01 6.35 -10.32
C LYS A 108 9.30 6.36 -8.82
N LEU A 109 9.31 5.19 -8.16
CA LEU A 109 9.60 5.07 -6.74
C LEU A 109 11.05 5.44 -6.42
N ARG A 110 12.00 5.01 -7.25
CA ARG A 110 13.41 5.40 -7.13
C ARG A 110 13.58 6.91 -7.21
N THR A 111 13.06 7.54 -8.25
CA THR A 111 13.13 8.99 -8.45
C THR A 111 12.49 9.74 -7.30
N PHE A 112 11.37 9.24 -6.76
CA PHE A 112 10.72 9.83 -5.61
C PHE A 112 11.64 9.85 -4.37
N VAL A 113 12.33 8.75 -4.08
CA VAL A 113 13.27 8.66 -2.95
C VAL A 113 14.51 9.52 -3.20
N GLU A 114 15.08 9.49 -4.40
CA GLU A 114 16.25 10.30 -4.79
C GLU A 114 15.96 11.81 -4.66
N ASN A 115 14.72 12.23 -4.89
CA ASN A 115 14.25 13.61 -4.68
C ASN A 115 13.91 13.94 -3.22
N GLY A 116 14.22 13.05 -2.26
CA GLY A 116 14.02 13.26 -0.84
C GLY A 116 12.65 12.85 -0.31
N GLY A 117 11.85 12.13 -1.10
CA GLY A 117 10.59 11.52 -0.64
C GLY A 117 10.83 10.34 0.31
N ILE A 118 9.91 10.12 1.22
CA ILE A 118 9.92 8.98 2.14
C ILE A 118 9.03 7.89 1.57
N LEU A 119 9.62 6.73 1.26
CA LEU A 119 8.90 5.56 0.81
C LEU A 119 8.84 4.51 1.92
N ILE A 120 7.63 4.11 2.29
CA ILE A 120 7.39 2.96 3.18
C ILE A 120 6.80 1.84 2.34
N MET A 121 7.53 0.74 2.23
CA MET A 121 7.08 -0.47 1.56
C MET A 121 7.00 -1.61 2.58
N THR A 122 6.00 -2.47 2.46
CA THR A 122 5.86 -3.59 3.38
C THR A 122 6.32 -4.91 2.73
N TYR A 123 6.27 -5.98 3.49
CA TYR A 123 6.52 -7.33 2.99
C TYR A 123 5.64 -7.64 1.77
N TRP A 124 5.98 -8.69 1.05
CA TRP A 124 5.27 -9.15 -0.13
C TRP A 124 5.20 -8.08 -1.24
N SER A 125 6.32 -7.40 -1.49
CA SER A 125 6.42 -6.32 -2.49
C SER A 125 7.49 -6.61 -3.53
N GLY A 126 7.24 -6.24 -4.80
CA GLY A 126 8.19 -6.38 -5.90
C GLY A 126 8.52 -7.83 -6.22
N ILE A 127 7.54 -8.72 -6.22
CA ILE A 127 7.69 -10.15 -6.45
C ILE A 127 7.50 -10.51 -7.92
N VAL A 128 6.54 -9.88 -8.59
CA VAL A 128 6.23 -10.14 -9.99
C VAL A 128 6.18 -8.86 -10.82
N ASN A 129 6.33 -9.03 -12.13
CA ASN A 129 6.13 -7.96 -13.11
C ASN A 129 4.65 -7.84 -13.52
N GLU A 130 4.35 -6.96 -14.48
CA GLU A 130 3.00 -6.71 -15.01
C GLU A 130 2.33 -7.91 -15.70
N THR A 131 3.07 -8.97 -15.98
CA THR A 131 2.54 -10.23 -16.54
C THR A 131 2.44 -11.35 -15.51
N ASP A 132 2.58 -11.00 -14.22
CA ASP A 132 2.58 -11.93 -13.08
C ASP A 132 3.73 -12.95 -13.13
N LEU A 133 4.84 -12.60 -13.78
CA LEU A 133 6.06 -13.40 -13.82
C LEU A 133 6.99 -12.99 -12.68
N CYS A 134 7.40 -13.97 -11.86
CA CYS A 134 8.30 -13.75 -10.73
C CYS A 134 9.68 -13.23 -11.16
N TYR A 135 10.18 -12.28 -10.43
CA TYR A 135 11.57 -11.87 -10.51
C TYR A 135 12.50 -12.88 -9.86
N LEU A 136 13.72 -13.04 -10.39
CA LEU A 136 14.66 -14.08 -9.96
C LEU A 136 15.71 -13.62 -8.94
N GLU A 137 15.84 -12.32 -8.69
CA GLU A 137 16.99 -11.77 -7.93
C GLU A 137 16.64 -11.42 -6.47
N GLY A 138 15.49 -11.85 -5.99
CA GLY A 138 14.96 -11.49 -4.67
C GLY A 138 14.14 -10.21 -4.70
N THR A 139 13.57 -9.85 -3.58
CA THR A 139 12.59 -8.76 -3.46
C THR A 139 13.08 -7.66 -2.51
N PRO A 140 12.63 -6.42 -2.70
CA PRO A 140 11.84 -5.89 -3.82
C PRO A 140 12.71 -5.70 -5.07
N HIS A 141 12.39 -6.41 -6.13
CA HIS A 141 13.16 -6.34 -7.39
C HIS A 141 13.35 -4.91 -7.87
N SER A 142 14.49 -4.62 -8.51
CA SER A 142 14.88 -3.30 -9.02
C SER A 142 15.02 -2.18 -7.98
N LEU A 143 14.64 -2.41 -6.72
CA LEU A 143 14.75 -1.45 -5.62
C LEU A 143 15.66 -1.95 -4.47
N LEU A 144 16.38 -3.04 -4.68
CA LEU A 144 17.28 -3.63 -3.68
C LEU A 144 18.30 -2.64 -3.15
N ASP A 145 18.87 -1.83 -4.02
CA ASP A 145 19.84 -0.78 -3.69
C ASP A 145 19.20 0.44 -3.04
N VAL A 146 17.96 0.79 -3.41
CA VAL A 146 17.20 1.88 -2.78
C VAL A 146 16.91 1.59 -1.31
N PHE A 147 16.53 0.35 -1.01
CA PHE A 147 16.28 -0.08 0.37
C PHE A 147 17.55 -0.54 1.09
N GLY A 148 18.63 -0.84 0.37
CA GLY A 148 19.85 -1.39 0.96
C GLY A 148 19.64 -2.75 1.61
N LEU A 149 18.66 -3.51 1.16
CA LEU A 149 18.33 -4.84 1.67
C LEU A 149 17.78 -5.75 0.58
N ARG A 150 17.78 -7.04 0.86
CA ARG A 150 17.20 -8.07 -0.01
C ARG A 150 16.47 -9.09 0.83
N SER A 151 15.21 -9.36 0.53
CA SER A 151 14.53 -10.55 1.01
C SER A 151 14.91 -11.75 0.13
N LYS A 152 15.52 -12.76 0.72
CA LYS A 152 15.96 -13.97 0.03
C LYS A 152 14.88 -15.03 -0.02
N GLU A 153 14.13 -15.13 1.04
CA GLU A 153 13.09 -16.12 1.23
C GLU A 153 11.93 -15.46 1.97
N ILE A 154 10.73 -15.92 1.66
CA ILE A 154 9.50 -15.56 2.36
C ILE A 154 8.95 -16.84 2.96
N ASP A 155 8.97 -16.93 4.27
CA ASP A 155 8.48 -18.09 4.99
C ASP A 155 7.03 -17.89 5.46
N GLY A 156 6.20 -18.91 5.29
CA GLY A 156 4.82 -18.93 5.73
C GLY A 156 4.68 -19.50 7.14
N LEU A 157 4.28 -18.66 8.07
CA LEU A 157 4.01 -19.11 9.46
C LEU A 157 2.67 -19.84 9.52
N TYR A 158 2.60 -20.96 10.23
CA TYR A 158 1.34 -21.63 10.51
C TYR A 158 0.44 -20.78 11.41
N GLU A 159 -0.88 -21.05 11.44
CA GLU A 159 -1.85 -20.28 12.23
C GLU A 159 -1.53 -20.16 13.70
N TRP A 160 -0.88 -21.18 14.28
CA TRP A 160 -0.46 -21.23 15.68
C TRP A 160 0.93 -20.65 15.91
N GLU A 161 1.64 -20.28 14.84
CA GLU A 161 2.98 -19.70 14.94
C GLU A 161 2.93 -18.17 14.98
N GLU A 162 3.90 -17.63 15.68
CA GLU A 162 4.07 -16.20 15.87
C GLU A 162 5.55 -15.90 15.90
N ASN A 163 5.96 -14.90 15.15
CA ASN A 163 7.33 -14.37 15.23
C ASN A 163 7.32 -12.99 15.90
N SER A 164 8.49 -12.49 16.28
CA SER A 164 8.63 -11.19 16.93
C SER A 164 9.73 -10.37 16.29
N LEU A 165 9.41 -9.10 16.00
CA LEU A 165 10.39 -8.07 15.69
C LEU A 165 10.84 -7.44 17.01
N ILE A 166 12.12 -7.48 17.25
CA ILE A 166 12.73 -6.89 18.45
C ILE A 166 13.61 -5.73 17.99
N PRO A 167 13.28 -4.49 18.39
CA PRO A 167 14.11 -3.34 18.04
C PRO A 167 15.51 -3.47 18.66
N ILE A 168 16.52 -3.11 17.90
CA ILE A 168 17.86 -2.92 18.45
C ILE A 168 17.89 -1.67 19.34
N PRO A 169 18.72 -1.61 20.38
CA PRO A 169 18.71 -0.49 21.34
C PRO A 169 18.94 0.87 20.70
N GLU A 170 19.76 0.94 19.66
CA GLU A 170 20.17 2.16 18.97
C GLU A 170 19.40 2.41 17.67
N ASN A 171 18.11 2.07 17.62
CA ASN A 171 17.32 2.25 16.42
C ASN A 171 16.87 3.70 16.22
N SER A 172 16.94 4.18 14.98
CA SER A 172 16.57 5.56 14.60
C SER A 172 15.09 5.89 14.77
N LEU A 173 14.23 4.86 14.78
CA LEU A 173 12.77 5.00 14.92
C LEU A 173 12.30 5.10 16.38
N GLN A 174 13.23 5.00 17.35
CA GLN A 174 12.93 5.03 18.79
C GLN A 174 11.89 3.98 19.22
N LEU A 175 11.94 2.82 18.59
CA LEU A 175 11.09 1.70 18.94
C LEU A 175 11.60 1.03 20.23
N HIS A 176 10.72 0.75 21.19
CA HIS A 176 11.10 0.25 22.53
C HIS A 176 10.40 -1.05 22.90
N THR A 177 9.42 -1.49 22.12
CA THR A 177 8.64 -2.70 22.39
C THR A 177 8.81 -3.72 21.28
N SER A 178 8.68 -5.01 21.62
CA SER A 178 8.59 -6.05 20.61
C SER A 178 7.23 -6.02 19.90
N TYR A 179 7.24 -6.39 18.63
CA TYR A 179 6.03 -6.45 17.78
C TYR A 179 5.82 -7.88 17.35
N LYS A 180 4.59 -8.38 17.52
CA LYS A 180 4.21 -9.71 17.08
C LYS A 180 3.88 -9.71 15.60
N CYS A 181 4.42 -10.69 14.88
CA CYS A 181 4.23 -10.88 13.45
C CYS A 181 3.62 -12.24 13.19
N LYS A 182 2.71 -12.30 12.22
CA LYS A 182 2.00 -13.51 11.80
C LYS A 182 1.90 -13.55 10.28
N ASN A 183 1.54 -14.68 9.74
CA ASN A 183 1.29 -15.00 8.35
C ASN A 183 2.58 -15.23 7.54
N LEU A 184 3.35 -14.19 7.26
CA LEU A 184 4.56 -14.27 6.44
C LEU A 184 5.74 -13.62 7.17
N CYS A 185 6.93 -14.17 6.95
CA CYS A 185 8.18 -13.69 7.51
C CYS A 185 9.24 -13.62 6.40
N ASP A 186 9.77 -12.44 6.16
CA ASP A 186 10.87 -12.25 5.22
C ASP A 186 12.22 -12.56 5.88
N LEU A 187 13.03 -13.39 5.23
CA LEU A 187 14.43 -13.61 5.59
C LEU A 187 15.30 -12.57 4.88
N VAL A 188 15.56 -11.47 5.57
CA VAL A 188 16.20 -10.28 5.02
C VAL A 188 17.72 -10.35 5.19
N GLN A 189 18.43 -10.04 4.11
CA GLN A 189 19.86 -9.76 4.11
C GLN A 189 20.08 -8.26 3.89
N LEU A 190 20.79 -7.61 4.82
CA LEU A 190 21.18 -6.21 4.68
C LEU A 190 22.29 -6.05 3.65
N ASN A 191 22.20 -4.99 2.85
CA ASN A 191 23.18 -4.58 1.86
C ASN A 191 23.25 -3.05 1.79
N GLY A 192 23.71 -2.44 2.87
CA GLY A 192 23.80 -0.98 3.02
C GLY A 192 22.68 -0.34 3.86
N ALA A 193 21.59 -1.03 4.14
CA ALA A 193 20.61 -0.56 5.12
C ALA A 193 21.18 -0.56 6.54
N THR A 194 20.73 0.37 7.38
CA THR A 194 21.13 0.56 8.78
C THR A 194 19.95 0.40 9.73
#